data_cdad8dab1f24ca4df559f05e0e25d6cd
#
_entry.id   cdad8dab1f24ca4df559f05e0e25d6cd
#
_cell.length_a   1.000
_cell.length_b   1.000
_cell.length_c   1.000
_cell.angle_alpha   90.00
_cell.angle_beta   90.00
_cell.angle_gamma   90.00
#
_symmetry.space_group_name_H-M   'P 1'
#
loop_
_entity.id
_entity.type
_entity.pdbx_description
1 polymer ?
#
loop_
_entity_poly.entity_id
_entity_poly.type
_entity_poly.pdbx_seq_one_letter_code
_entity_poly.pdbx_strand_id
1 'polypeptide(L)'
;MKTASARDSRPKFRSLAEIPATYHALCTRLWLPRPIHDRKTAAEATAVADALAGFQLNEEQEDYLEAVALFLEEYEGAYAPRVSGRQLLRQLCEENDLSGADLSRILGASRLLGSMLLRGDRNITAEHARTLGKHFKLEPGAFL
;
A
#
# COMPACT_ATOMS: atom_id res chain seq x y z
N MET A 1 19.11 -34.61 0.82
CA MET A 1 18.28 -34.22 1.93
C MET A 1 17.39 -33.06 1.55
N LYS A 2 16.15 -33.29 1.62
CA LYS A 2 15.19 -32.27 1.27
C LYS A 2 15.32 -31.13 2.23
N THR A 3 15.91 -30.05 1.78
CA THR A 3 15.46 -28.80 2.28
C THR A 3 13.97 -28.91 2.32
N ALA A 4 13.41 -28.94 3.50
CA ALA A 4 12.03 -28.57 3.64
C ALA A 4 11.95 -27.29 2.80
N SER A 5 11.64 -27.44 1.53
CA SER A 5 11.23 -26.32 0.73
C SER A 5 10.43 -25.48 1.67
N ALA A 6 10.56 -24.19 1.60
CA ALA A 6 9.65 -23.31 2.27
C ALA A 6 8.24 -23.80 1.92
N ARG A 7 7.92 -24.95 2.48
CA ARG A 7 6.56 -25.43 2.55
C ARG A 7 5.87 -24.29 3.18
N ASP A 8 5.04 -23.77 2.36
CA ASP A 8 4.07 -22.82 2.72
C ASP A 8 3.72 -23.04 4.20
N SER A 9 4.49 -22.43 5.11
CA SER A 9 4.26 -22.47 6.54
C SER A 9 3.03 -21.65 6.90
N ARG A 10 2.29 -21.21 5.85
CA ARG A 10 1.06 -20.47 6.02
C ARG A 10 0.03 -21.36 6.68
N PRO A 11 -0.56 -20.91 7.78
CA PRO A 11 -1.60 -21.68 8.44
C PRO A 11 -2.79 -21.88 7.47
N LYS A 12 -3.32 -23.07 7.46
CA LYS A 12 -4.52 -23.40 6.70
C LYS A 12 -5.48 -24.16 7.60
N PHE A 13 -6.72 -23.71 7.62
CA PHE A 13 -7.76 -24.35 8.39
C PHE A 13 -8.84 -24.90 7.46
N ARG A 14 -9.25 -26.13 7.68
CA ARG A 14 -10.30 -26.79 6.91
C ARG A 14 -11.69 -26.47 7.45
N SER A 15 -11.78 -26.22 8.76
CA SER A 15 -13.03 -25.91 9.43
C SER A 15 -12.80 -24.97 10.58
N LEU A 16 -13.86 -24.33 11.04
CA LEU A 16 -13.81 -23.43 12.20
C LEU A 16 -13.29 -24.14 13.45
N ALA A 17 -13.57 -25.43 13.61
CA ALA A 17 -13.12 -26.21 14.76
C ALA A 17 -11.58 -26.31 14.87
N GLU A 18 -10.88 -26.19 13.78
CA GLU A 18 -9.40 -26.20 13.77
C GLU A 18 -8.78 -24.87 14.22
N ILE A 19 -9.55 -23.80 14.19
CA ILE A 19 -9.08 -22.46 14.57
C ILE A 19 -9.10 -22.32 16.09
N PRO A 20 -7.99 -21.92 16.73
CA PRO A 20 -8.02 -21.67 18.18
C PRO A 20 -9.16 -20.71 18.55
N ALA A 21 -9.92 -21.08 19.58
CA ALA A 21 -11.15 -20.37 19.92
C ALA A 21 -10.94 -19.10 20.74
N THR A 22 -9.82 -18.99 21.45
CA THR A 22 -9.54 -17.86 22.34
C THR A 22 -8.47 -16.93 21.76
N TYR A 23 -8.54 -15.66 22.10
CA TYR A 23 -7.54 -14.68 21.72
C TYR A 23 -6.13 -15.09 22.15
N HIS A 24 -6.02 -15.55 23.39
CA HIS A 24 -4.73 -16.02 23.94
C HIS A 24 -4.15 -17.19 23.13
N ALA A 25 -4.97 -18.19 22.81
CA ALA A 25 -4.54 -19.35 22.03
C ALA A 25 -4.11 -18.94 20.60
N LEU A 26 -4.80 -18.01 20.00
CA LEU A 26 -4.45 -17.46 18.70
C LEU A 26 -3.08 -16.78 18.76
N CYS A 27 -2.83 -15.97 19.78
CA CYS A 27 -1.54 -15.32 19.96
C CYS A 27 -0.40 -16.30 20.18
N THR A 28 -0.62 -17.40 20.90
CA THR A 28 0.42 -18.38 21.22
C THR A 28 0.66 -19.39 20.10
N ARG A 29 -0.36 -19.73 19.33
CA ARG A 29 -0.26 -20.74 18.26
C ARG A 29 -0.03 -20.16 16.88
N LEU A 30 -0.50 -18.97 16.65
CA LEU A 30 -0.34 -18.27 15.39
C LEU A 30 0.65 -17.11 15.54
N TRP A 31 0.38 -16.00 14.88
CA TRP A 31 1.23 -14.83 14.97
C TRP A 31 0.81 -13.96 16.16
N LEU A 32 1.78 -13.52 16.98
CA LEU A 32 1.51 -12.58 18.06
C LEU A 32 1.41 -11.17 17.50
N PRO A 33 0.23 -10.49 17.57
CA PRO A 33 0.08 -9.14 17.06
C PRO A 33 1.06 -8.17 17.69
N ARG A 34 1.83 -7.49 16.87
CA ARG A 34 2.85 -6.52 17.27
C ARG A 34 3.17 -5.59 16.10
N PRO A 35 3.83 -4.46 16.34
CA PRO A 35 4.31 -3.60 15.25
C PRO A 35 5.16 -4.37 14.26
N ILE A 36 4.92 -4.14 12.98
CA ILE A 36 5.60 -4.82 11.88
C ILE A 36 6.70 -3.90 11.35
N HIS A 37 7.91 -4.42 11.23
CA HIS A 37 9.08 -3.64 10.80
C HIS A 37 9.72 -4.14 9.51
N ASP A 38 9.33 -5.30 9.02
CA ASP A 38 9.93 -5.90 7.83
C ASP A 38 8.91 -6.65 6.98
N ARG A 39 9.31 -6.94 5.75
CA ARG A 39 8.46 -7.63 4.77
C ARG A 39 8.13 -9.07 5.20
N LYS A 40 9.07 -9.75 5.84
CA LYS A 40 8.88 -11.14 6.28
C LYS A 40 7.77 -11.23 7.33
N THR A 41 7.84 -10.38 8.36
CA THR A 41 6.83 -10.33 9.40
C THR A 41 5.46 -9.92 8.82
N ALA A 42 5.44 -8.97 7.89
CA ALA A 42 4.21 -8.57 7.20
C ALA A 42 3.60 -9.75 6.43
N ALA A 43 4.41 -10.57 5.78
CA ALA A 43 3.95 -11.75 5.07
C ALA A 43 3.36 -12.79 6.03
N GLU A 44 3.97 -13.00 7.19
CA GLU A 44 3.47 -13.89 8.23
C GLU A 44 2.10 -13.43 8.74
N ALA A 45 1.96 -12.14 9.04
CA ALA A 45 0.71 -11.56 9.50
C ALA A 45 -0.39 -11.67 8.44
N THR A 46 -0.06 -11.40 7.18
CA THR A 46 -0.99 -11.53 6.06
C THR A 46 -1.48 -12.97 5.91
N ALA A 47 -0.57 -13.92 6.02
CA ALA A 47 -0.91 -15.34 5.90
C ALA A 47 -1.90 -15.78 6.99
N VAL A 48 -1.72 -15.29 8.21
CA VAL A 48 -2.62 -15.56 9.32
C VAL A 48 -4.00 -14.92 9.07
N ALA A 49 -4.03 -13.67 8.64
CA ALA A 49 -5.28 -12.98 8.32
C ALA A 49 -6.05 -13.72 7.22
N ASP A 50 -5.36 -14.14 6.16
CA ASP A 50 -5.95 -14.88 5.05
C ASP A 50 -6.50 -16.24 5.51
N ALA A 51 -5.79 -16.91 6.43
CA ALA A 51 -6.23 -18.20 6.95
C ALA A 51 -7.52 -18.12 7.74
N LEU A 52 -7.79 -16.99 8.40
CA LEU A 52 -9.01 -16.75 9.18
C LEU A 52 -10.15 -16.18 8.34
N ALA A 53 -9.85 -15.61 7.19
CA ALA A 53 -10.86 -15.01 6.33
C ALA A 53 -11.86 -16.06 5.82
N GLY A 54 -13.12 -15.69 5.76
CA GLY A 54 -14.17 -16.55 5.23
C GLY A 54 -14.85 -17.47 6.24
N PHE A 55 -14.35 -17.54 7.46
CA PHE A 55 -15.01 -18.28 8.53
C PHE A 55 -15.91 -17.37 9.36
N GLN A 56 -16.98 -17.94 9.92
CA GLN A 56 -17.79 -17.22 10.90
C GLN A 56 -17.10 -17.26 12.26
N LEU A 57 -16.29 -16.25 12.51
CA LEU A 57 -15.47 -16.17 13.71
C LEU A 57 -16.29 -15.79 14.95
N ASN A 58 -15.87 -16.29 16.13
CA ASN A 58 -16.40 -15.80 17.39
C ASN A 58 -15.78 -14.43 17.73
N GLU A 59 -16.24 -13.80 18.79
CA GLU A 59 -15.78 -12.47 19.19
C GLU A 59 -14.26 -12.39 19.42
N GLU A 60 -13.68 -13.35 20.12
CA GLU A 60 -12.24 -13.38 20.38
C GLU A 60 -11.42 -13.59 19.13
N GLN A 61 -11.88 -14.40 18.19
CA GLN A 61 -11.23 -14.60 16.91
C GLN A 61 -11.33 -13.35 16.04
N GLU A 62 -12.46 -12.65 16.06
CA GLU A 62 -12.63 -11.37 15.37
C GLU A 62 -11.71 -10.29 15.96
N ASP A 63 -11.61 -10.19 17.27
CA ASP A 63 -10.70 -9.26 17.95
C ASP A 63 -9.25 -9.53 17.55
N TYR A 64 -8.85 -10.79 17.48
CA TYR A 64 -7.53 -11.17 17.04
C TYR A 64 -7.27 -10.74 15.58
N LEU A 65 -8.21 -11.03 14.68
CA LEU A 65 -8.08 -10.66 13.28
C LEU A 65 -8.03 -9.14 13.11
N GLU A 66 -8.82 -8.40 13.87
CA GLU A 66 -8.79 -6.94 13.88
C GLU A 66 -7.42 -6.40 14.32
N ALA A 67 -6.84 -6.97 15.38
CA ALA A 67 -5.51 -6.58 15.85
C ALA A 67 -4.44 -6.83 14.77
N VAL A 68 -4.49 -7.98 14.10
CA VAL A 68 -3.57 -8.31 13.00
C VAL A 68 -3.73 -7.28 11.86
N ALA A 69 -4.97 -6.99 11.49
CA ALA A 69 -5.27 -6.04 10.42
C ALA A 69 -4.78 -4.63 10.73
N LEU A 70 -4.92 -4.18 11.98
CA LEU A 70 -4.44 -2.86 12.40
C LEU A 70 -2.93 -2.71 12.23
N PHE A 71 -2.15 -3.71 12.63
CA PHE A 71 -0.69 -3.66 12.45
C PHE A 71 -0.27 -3.76 10.98
N LEU A 72 -1.00 -4.53 10.18
CA LEU A 72 -0.76 -4.60 8.74
C LEU A 72 -1.04 -3.26 8.05
N GLU A 73 -2.15 -2.62 8.37
CA GLU A 73 -2.50 -1.31 7.83
C GLU A 73 -1.46 -0.25 8.17
N GLU A 74 -0.99 -0.25 9.42
CA GLU A 74 0.07 0.66 9.85
C GLU A 74 1.36 0.43 9.08
N TYR A 75 1.76 -0.81 8.88
CA TYR A 75 2.95 -1.16 8.10
C TYR A 75 2.81 -0.73 6.64
N GLU A 76 1.70 -1.03 6.01
CA GLU A 76 1.43 -0.67 4.62
C GLU A 76 1.45 0.85 4.42
N GLY A 77 0.87 1.59 5.36
CA GLY A 77 0.87 3.05 5.33
C GLY A 77 2.28 3.66 5.48
N ALA A 78 3.13 3.03 6.29
CA ALA A 78 4.48 3.52 6.55
C ALA A 78 5.48 3.12 5.45
N TYR A 79 5.32 1.95 4.85
CA TYR A 79 6.29 1.36 3.93
C TYR A 79 5.75 1.16 2.51
N ALA A 80 4.53 1.59 2.24
CA ALA A 80 4.00 1.58 0.88
C ALA A 80 4.92 2.44 -0.02
N PRO A 81 5.24 1.97 -1.23
CA PRO A 81 6.03 2.76 -2.15
C PRO A 81 5.28 4.07 -2.41
N ARG A 82 5.92 5.18 -2.07
CA ARG A 82 5.36 6.48 -2.38
C ARG A 82 5.39 6.66 -3.90
N VAL A 83 4.24 6.94 -4.46
CA VAL A 83 4.15 7.30 -5.86
C VAL A 83 4.96 8.59 -6.03
N SER A 84 5.92 8.60 -6.95
CA SER A 84 6.70 9.81 -7.21
C SER A 84 5.80 10.90 -7.79
N GLY A 85 6.17 12.16 -7.58
CA GLY A 85 5.42 13.29 -8.15
C GLY A 85 5.25 13.18 -9.66
N ARG A 86 6.27 12.67 -10.36
CA ARG A 86 6.21 12.43 -11.81
C ARG A 86 5.22 11.33 -12.17
N GLN A 87 5.20 10.23 -11.43
CA GLN A 87 4.24 9.14 -11.66
C GLN A 87 2.82 9.60 -11.44
N LEU A 88 2.59 10.37 -10.37
CA LEU A 88 1.29 10.96 -10.09
C LEU A 88 0.86 11.88 -11.24
N LEU A 89 1.76 12.74 -11.70
CA LEU A 89 1.49 13.66 -12.80
C LEU A 89 1.13 12.91 -14.09
N ARG A 90 1.87 11.86 -14.42
CA ARG A 90 1.57 11.01 -15.58
C ARG A 90 0.20 10.38 -15.48
N GLN A 91 -0.14 9.84 -14.32
CA GLN A 91 -1.44 9.23 -14.07
C GLN A 91 -2.58 10.26 -14.24
N LEU A 92 -2.43 11.44 -13.65
CA LEU A 92 -3.43 12.51 -13.77
C LEU A 92 -3.62 12.96 -15.23
N CYS A 93 -2.54 13.06 -15.99
CA CYS A 93 -2.61 13.40 -17.40
C CYS A 93 -3.31 12.33 -18.22
N GLU A 94 -3.03 11.05 -17.94
CA GLU A 94 -3.72 9.94 -18.61
C GLU A 94 -5.21 9.91 -18.29
N GLU A 95 -5.57 10.09 -17.03
CA GLU A 95 -6.97 10.08 -16.57
C GLU A 95 -7.79 11.24 -17.15
N ASN A 96 -7.15 12.38 -17.44
CA ASN A 96 -7.80 13.58 -17.94
C ASN A 96 -7.51 13.84 -19.43
N ASP A 97 -6.93 12.89 -20.13
CA ASP A 97 -6.55 12.99 -21.54
C ASP A 97 -5.71 14.25 -21.87
N LEU A 98 -4.76 14.57 -21.00
CA LEU A 98 -3.89 15.70 -21.18
C LEU A 98 -2.57 15.30 -21.86
N SER A 99 -2.21 16.03 -22.92
CA SER A 99 -0.92 15.88 -23.59
C SER A 99 0.16 16.69 -22.87
N GLY A 100 1.43 16.48 -23.26
CA GLY A 100 2.53 17.32 -22.77
C GLY A 100 2.31 18.83 -23.11
N ALA A 101 1.73 19.12 -24.27
CA ALA A 101 1.41 20.49 -24.65
C ALA A 101 0.29 21.08 -23.79
N ASP A 102 -0.71 20.28 -23.42
CA ASP A 102 -1.77 20.70 -22.50
C ASP A 102 -1.20 21.00 -21.12
N LEU A 103 -0.29 20.16 -20.64
CA LEU A 103 0.37 20.36 -19.37
C LEU A 103 1.20 21.63 -19.37
N SER A 104 1.92 21.90 -20.45
CA SER A 104 2.71 23.15 -20.61
C SER A 104 1.81 24.38 -20.53
N ARG A 105 0.61 24.33 -21.10
CA ARG A 105 -0.37 25.43 -21.02
C ARG A 105 -0.85 25.64 -19.59
N ILE A 106 -1.13 24.57 -18.87
CA ILE A 106 -1.54 24.62 -17.44
C ILE A 106 -0.45 25.31 -16.63
N LEU A 107 0.81 25.00 -16.91
CA LEU A 107 1.97 25.56 -16.19
C LEU A 107 2.32 26.98 -16.65
N GLY A 108 1.70 27.47 -17.73
CA GLY A 108 2.05 28.78 -18.30
C GLY A 108 3.48 28.85 -18.81
N ALA A 109 4.01 27.74 -19.28
CA ALA A 109 5.42 27.59 -19.64
C ALA A 109 5.60 27.29 -21.15
N SER A 110 6.87 27.13 -21.56
CA SER A 110 7.20 26.79 -22.94
C SER A 110 6.55 25.46 -23.35
N ARG A 111 6.27 25.33 -24.63
CA ARG A 111 5.57 24.19 -25.24
C ARG A 111 6.18 22.83 -24.89
N LEU A 112 7.50 22.77 -24.66
CA LEU A 112 8.23 21.54 -24.41
C LEU A 112 8.28 21.13 -22.93
N LEU A 113 7.99 22.05 -22.01
CA LEU A 113 8.16 21.78 -20.57
C LEU A 113 7.31 20.60 -20.10
N GLY A 114 6.03 20.53 -20.49
CA GLY A 114 5.14 19.46 -20.08
C GLY A 114 5.67 18.09 -20.45
N SER A 115 6.12 17.91 -21.69
CA SER A 115 6.73 16.66 -22.15
C SER A 115 8.00 16.30 -21.40
N MET A 116 8.83 17.30 -21.09
CA MET A 116 10.06 17.10 -20.33
C MET A 116 9.78 16.64 -18.90
N LEU A 117 8.78 17.20 -18.24
CA LEU A 117 8.37 16.78 -16.90
C LEU A 117 7.81 15.34 -16.91
N LEU A 118 7.00 15.00 -17.89
CA LEU A 118 6.43 13.66 -18.01
C LEU A 118 7.49 12.58 -18.30
N ARG A 119 8.53 12.92 -19.07
CA ARG A 119 9.63 11.98 -19.36
C ARG A 119 10.69 11.93 -18.26
N GLY A 120 10.67 12.88 -17.35
CA GLY A 120 11.69 12.98 -16.30
C GLY A 120 12.97 13.72 -16.72
N ASP A 121 12.96 14.39 -17.87
CA ASP A 121 14.10 15.20 -18.34
C ASP A 121 14.28 16.46 -17.50
N ARG A 122 13.24 16.92 -16.83
CA ARG A 122 13.25 18.00 -15.86
C ARG A 122 12.49 17.64 -14.61
N ASN A 123 12.94 18.17 -13.48
CA ASN A 123 12.28 17.96 -12.19
C ASN A 123 11.12 18.93 -12.01
N ILE A 124 10.10 18.49 -11.29
CA ILE A 124 8.99 19.34 -10.90
C ILE A 124 9.48 20.28 -9.80
N THR A 125 9.41 21.58 -10.05
CA THR A 125 9.79 22.59 -9.05
C THR A 125 8.64 22.83 -8.07
N ALA A 126 8.93 23.51 -6.95
CA ALA A 126 7.92 23.90 -5.99
C ALA A 126 6.82 24.78 -6.63
N GLU A 127 7.21 25.66 -7.56
CA GLU A 127 6.27 26.52 -8.30
C GLU A 127 5.37 25.69 -9.21
N HIS A 128 5.93 24.72 -9.94
CA HIS A 128 5.15 23.77 -10.73
C HIS A 128 4.16 23.00 -9.84
N ALA A 129 4.62 22.53 -8.69
CA ALA A 129 3.77 21.79 -7.74
C ALA A 129 2.58 22.62 -7.25
N ARG A 130 2.79 23.90 -6.97
CA ARG A 130 1.69 24.80 -6.56
C ARG A 130 0.66 24.97 -7.68
N THR A 131 1.11 25.18 -8.90
CA THR A 131 0.22 25.33 -10.05
C THR A 131 -0.56 24.03 -10.33
N LEU A 132 0.12 22.89 -10.29
CA LEU A 132 -0.50 21.59 -10.48
C LEU A 132 -1.48 21.26 -9.36
N GLY A 133 -1.12 21.58 -8.11
CA GLY A 133 -2.01 21.38 -6.96
C GLY A 133 -3.31 22.15 -7.08
N LYS A 134 -3.26 23.40 -7.58
CA LYS A 134 -4.45 24.20 -7.84
C LYS A 134 -5.29 23.60 -8.95
N HIS A 135 -4.66 23.16 -10.03
CA HIS A 135 -5.37 22.63 -11.20
C HIS A 135 -6.07 21.30 -10.88
N PHE A 136 -5.39 20.39 -10.22
CA PHE A 136 -5.91 19.07 -9.89
C PHE A 136 -6.56 18.98 -8.51
N LYS A 137 -6.60 20.08 -7.75
CA LYS A 137 -7.16 20.15 -6.39
C LYS A 137 -6.48 19.17 -5.42
N LEU A 138 -5.16 19.13 -5.48
CA LEU A 138 -4.31 18.30 -4.63
C LEU A 138 -3.31 19.18 -3.86
N GLU A 139 -2.78 18.63 -2.79
CA GLU A 139 -1.70 19.30 -2.05
C GLU A 139 -0.44 19.38 -2.92
N PRO A 140 0.23 20.54 -2.99
CA PRO A 140 1.45 20.68 -3.79
C PRO A 140 2.52 19.64 -3.46
N GLY A 141 2.65 19.26 -2.20
CA GLY A 141 3.61 18.25 -1.75
C GLY A 141 3.46 16.89 -2.42
N ALA A 142 2.28 16.57 -2.97
CA ALA A 142 2.04 15.31 -3.68
C ALA A 142 2.90 15.20 -4.95
N PHE A 143 3.32 16.32 -5.54
CA PHE A 143 4.12 16.38 -6.76
C PHE A 143 5.62 16.49 -6.51
N LEU A 144 6.02 16.61 -5.28
CA LEU A 144 7.44 16.72 -4.87
C LEU A 144 7.98 15.38 -4.25
#